data_77aa3ee37a698c93fee1b88abb73272e
#
_entry.id   77aa3ee37a698c93fee1b88abb73272e
#
_cell.length_a   1.000
_cell.length_b   1.000
_cell.length_c   1.000
_cell.angle_alpha   90.00
_cell.angle_beta   90.00
_cell.angle_gamma   90.00
#
_symmetry.space_group_name_H-M   'P 1'
#
loop_
_entity.id
_entity.type
_entity.pdbx_description
1 polymer ?
#
loop_
_entity_poly.entity_id
_entity_poly.type
_entity_poly.pdbx_seq_one_letter_code
_entity_poly.pdbx_strand_id
1 'polypeptide(L)'
;MEKLYWDMYRLTVMDFGGVAHKAIAGIDTALWDIKAKALGVPLYELFGGPLRDKVRLYWSHCGTYRAWFPDHLAGNPPSLRTMEDIANLGREVVSRGFTALKTNMVVPGEPARVIWATEGNSLNIDHDILEAVERLISTFRQAVGDKVDICLDLNFNFKTEGFIRIAKAVEPYNLMWLEIDTYDPQALLQIKQSTSVPICSAETLFTSKGYKPFFELHAMDVAMVDVPWNGFTESRRIAALADIYEIPISPHNYYSHLSTLMSAHLCASVPNIRIMEIDVDSVPWKDDIITEPLDIKDGYLNIPNRPGLGADLNEKEIAKHPWHMGRKIETAPQRAR
;
A
#
# COMPACT_ATOMS: atom_id res chain seq x y z
N MET A 1 22.74 -14.04 7.55
CA MET A 1 21.69 -13.01 7.50
C MET A 1 21.26 -12.64 8.93
N GLU A 2 20.71 -13.55 9.72
CA GLU A 2 20.20 -13.29 11.08
C GLU A 2 21.20 -12.54 11.99
N LYS A 3 22.47 -13.00 12.04
CA LYS A 3 23.48 -12.33 12.86
C LYS A 3 23.65 -10.86 12.49
N LEU A 4 23.75 -10.54 11.19
CA LEU A 4 23.91 -9.15 10.71
C LEU A 4 22.69 -8.30 11.05
N TYR A 5 21.47 -8.83 10.85
CA TYR A 5 20.26 -8.15 11.25
C TYR A 5 20.27 -7.80 12.75
N TRP A 6 20.60 -8.76 13.63
CA TRP A 6 20.63 -8.54 15.07
C TRP A 6 21.76 -7.61 15.52
N ASP A 7 22.90 -7.61 14.84
CA ASP A 7 23.98 -6.66 15.13
C ASP A 7 23.52 -5.22 14.82
N MET A 8 22.88 -4.98 13.67
CA MET A 8 22.28 -3.68 13.33
C MET A 8 21.16 -3.27 14.31
N TYR A 9 20.27 -4.20 14.63
CA TYR A 9 19.18 -3.96 15.58
C TYR A 9 19.70 -3.54 16.96
N ARG A 10 20.75 -4.19 17.47
CA ARG A 10 21.36 -3.84 18.76
C ARG A 10 21.98 -2.45 18.78
N LEU A 11 22.54 -2.00 17.67
CA LEU A 11 23.10 -0.65 17.55
C LEU A 11 22.00 0.43 17.59
N THR A 12 20.79 0.11 17.21
CA THR A 12 19.67 1.05 17.09
C THR A 12 18.54 0.76 18.09
N VAL A 13 18.78 -0.07 19.10
CA VAL A 13 17.73 -0.52 20.04
C VAL A 13 17.02 0.62 20.79
N MET A 14 17.71 1.76 20.95
CA MET A 14 17.16 2.97 21.58
C MET A 14 16.26 3.78 20.63
N ASP A 15 16.30 3.51 19.32
CA ASP A 15 15.53 4.17 18.26
C ASP A 15 14.58 3.16 17.59
N PHE A 16 13.74 2.54 18.40
CA PHE A 16 12.84 1.50 17.91
C PHE A 16 11.86 2.05 16.84
N GLY A 17 11.93 1.47 15.62
CA GLY A 17 11.13 1.90 14.48
C GLY A 17 11.72 3.10 13.71
N GLY A 18 10.90 3.80 12.97
CA GLY A 18 11.27 5.03 12.27
C GLY A 18 12.40 4.88 11.25
N VAL A 19 13.20 5.93 11.11
CA VAL A 19 14.27 6.03 10.09
C VAL A 19 15.36 4.98 10.31
N ALA A 20 15.74 4.72 11.56
CA ALA A 20 16.77 3.73 11.87
C ALA A 20 16.35 2.33 11.41
N HIS A 21 15.10 1.96 11.63
CA HIS A 21 14.60 0.65 11.20
C HIS A 21 14.49 0.53 9.68
N LYS A 22 14.07 1.60 8.99
CA LYS A 22 14.07 1.65 7.52
C LYS A 22 15.49 1.48 6.94
N ALA A 23 16.50 2.05 7.58
CA ALA A 23 17.91 1.84 7.17
C ALA A 23 18.34 0.37 7.34
N ILE A 24 17.98 -0.26 8.46
CA ILE A 24 18.20 -1.71 8.67
C ILE A 24 17.51 -2.52 7.58
N ALA A 25 16.26 -2.21 7.28
CA ALA A 25 15.47 -2.91 6.26
C ALA A 25 16.10 -2.82 4.86
N GLY A 26 16.59 -1.64 4.48
CA GLY A 26 17.31 -1.46 3.21
C GLY A 26 18.57 -2.32 3.12
N ILE A 27 19.38 -2.34 4.18
CA ILE A 27 20.59 -3.19 4.25
C ILE A 27 20.23 -4.68 4.26
N ASP A 28 19.22 -5.07 5.04
CA ASP A 28 18.73 -6.45 5.10
C ASP A 28 18.30 -6.95 3.73
N THR A 29 17.53 -6.14 3.01
CA THR A 29 17.07 -6.45 1.63
C THR A 29 18.26 -6.62 0.68
N ALA A 30 19.22 -5.69 0.69
CA ALA A 30 20.40 -5.77 -0.16
C ALA A 30 21.24 -7.03 0.14
N LEU A 31 21.38 -7.41 1.40
CA LEU A 31 22.11 -8.61 1.80
C LEU A 31 21.40 -9.89 1.35
N TRP A 32 20.07 -9.94 1.40
CA TRP A 32 19.30 -11.07 0.89
C TRP A 32 19.40 -11.18 -0.64
N ASP A 33 19.35 -10.05 -1.37
CA ASP A 33 19.52 -10.00 -2.82
C ASP A 33 20.92 -10.49 -3.24
N ILE A 34 21.98 -9.99 -2.60
CA ILE A 34 23.37 -10.44 -2.83
C ILE A 34 23.50 -11.94 -2.62
N LYS A 35 22.93 -12.48 -1.54
CA LYS A 35 23.00 -13.91 -1.25
C LYS A 35 22.29 -14.74 -2.32
N ALA A 36 21.10 -14.33 -2.73
CA ALA A 36 20.34 -15.03 -3.75
C ALA A 36 21.05 -15.00 -5.13
N LYS A 37 21.59 -13.84 -5.51
CA LYS A 37 22.42 -13.69 -6.73
C LYS A 37 23.68 -14.56 -6.69
N ALA A 38 24.38 -14.59 -5.56
CA ALA A 38 25.57 -15.42 -5.39
C ALA A 38 25.29 -16.93 -5.52
N LEU A 39 24.08 -17.36 -5.19
CA LEU A 39 23.62 -18.75 -5.34
C LEU A 39 22.96 -19.03 -6.68
N GLY A 40 22.74 -18.00 -7.50
CA GLY A 40 22.08 -18.11 -8.80
C GLY A 40 20.59 -18.46 -8.72
N VAL A 41 19.90 -18.12 -7.62
CA VAL A 41 18.50 -18.45 -7.39
C VAL A 41 17.65 -17.21 -7.16
N PRO A 42 16.34 -17.24 -7.49
CA PRO A 42 15.41 -16.19 -7.06
C PRO A 42 15.39 -16.07 -5.54
N LEU A 43 15.12 -14.86 -5.03
CA LEU A 43 15.22 -14.60 -3.60
C LEU A 43 14.24 -15.45 -2.77
N TYR A 44 13.03 -15.70 -3.25
CA TYR A 44 12.04 -16.56 -2.57
C TYR A 44 12.54 -17.98 -2.32
N GLU A 45 13.49 -18.50 -3.14
CA GLU A 45 14.08 -19.84 -2.90
C GLU A 45 14.84 -19.92 -1.58
N LEU A 46 15.42 -18.82 -1.13
CA LEU A 46 16.07 -18.75 0.19
C LEU A 46 15.10 -18.86 1.36
N PHE A 47 13.80 -18.77 1.07
CA PHE A 47 12.72 -18.83 2.04
C PHE A 47 11.89 -20.12 1.96
N GLY A 48 12.30 -21.06 1.12
CA GLY A 48 11.65 -22.37 0.96
C GLY A 48 10.96 -22.60 -0.39
N GLY A 49 11.17 -21.69 -1.33
CA GLY A 49 10.62 -21.78 -2.69
C GLY A 49 9.25 -21.14 -2.85
N PRO A 50 8.70 -21.07 -4.07
CA PRO A 50 7.45 -20.38 -4.31
C PRO A 50 6.24 -21.25 -3.92
N LEU A 51 5.30 -20.66 -3.19
CA LEU A 51 3.97 -21.19 -2.96
C LEU A 51 3.00 -20.82 -4.10
N ARG A 52 3.39 -19.83 -4.92
CA ARG A 52 2.65 -19.31 -6.08
C ARG A 52 3.58 -18.69 -7.09
N ASP A 53 3.19 -18.74 -8.36
CA ASP A 53 3.94 -18.19 -9.50
C ASP A 53 3.48 -16.77 -9.88
N LYS A 54 2.31 -16.35 -9.41
CA LYS A 54 1.75 -15.02 -9.63
C LYS A 54 0.99 -14.53 -8.41
N VAL A 55 0.87 -13.20 -8.29
CA VAL A 55 0.11 -12.55 -7.22
C VAL A 55 -0.93 -11.61 -7.81
N ARG A 56 -2.16 -11.65 -7.26
CA ARG A 56 -3.24 -10.72 -7.60
C ARG A 56 -2.89 -9.33 -7.10
N LEU A 57 -3.15 -8.31 -7.94
CA LEU A 57 -2.89 -6.91 -7.63
C LEU A 57 -4.18 -6.12 -7.43
N TYR A 58 -4.12 -5.07 -6.61
CA TYR A 58 -5.09 -3.99 -6.63
C TYR A 58 -4.46 -2.68 -7.10
N TRP A 59 -5.21 -1.89 -7.89
CA TRP A 59 -4.80 -0.54 -8.29
C TRP A 59 -4.90 0.39 -7.09
N SER A 60 -3.77 0.79 -6.53
CA SER A 60 -3.69 1.68 -5.38
C SER A 60 -3.76 3.15 -5.79
N HIS A 61 -4.06 4.02 -4.82
CA HIS A 61 -4.21 5.46 -5.01
C HIS A 61 -5.10 5.81 -6.23
N CYS A 62 -6.10 4.96 -6.50
CA CYS A 62 -6.99 5.09 -7.64
C CYS A 62 -7.76 6.43 -7.58
N GLY A 63 -7.30 7.40 -8.38
CA GLY A 63 -7.76 8.79 -8.39
C GLY A 63 -6.97 9.75 -7.51
N THR A 64 -6.29 9.30 -6.48
CA THR A 64 -5.53 10.16 -5.55
C THR A 64 -4.44 10.94 -6.27
N TYR A 65 -3.61 10.27 -7.07
CA TYR A 65 -2.54 10.95 -7.80
C TYR A 65 -3.06 11.83 -8.94
N ARG A 66 -4.19 11.49 -9.56
CA ARG A 66 -4.87 12.34 -10.55
C ARG A 66 -5.43 13.63 -9.93
N ALA A 67 -5.74 13.61 -8.62
CA ALA A 67 -6.13 14.80 -7.88
C ALA A 67 -4.93 15.65 -7.43
N TRP A 68 -3.82 15.01 -7.05
CA TRP A 68 -2.65 15.70 -6.49
C TRP A 68 -1.64 16.15 -7.53
N PHE A 69 -1.37 15.33 -8.56
CA PHE A 69 -0.25 15.49 -9.48
C PHE A 69 -0.64 15.25 -10.93
N PRO A 70 -1.77 15.81 -11.44
CA PRO A 70 -2.29 15.50 -12.77
C PRO A 70 -1.26 15.74 -13.88
N ASP A 71 -0.44 16.78 -13.76
CA ASP A 71 0.54 17.19 -14.79
C ASP A 71 1.84 16.36 -14.76
N HIS A 72 2.01 15.46 -13.79
CA HIS A 72 3.23 14.66 -13.62
C HIS A 72 3.04 13.17 -13.93
N LEU A 73 1.82 12.77 -14.29
CA LEU A 73 1.49 11.37 -14.51
C LEU A 73 1.77 10.93 -15.96
N ALA A 74 2.24 9.70 -16.10
CA ALA A 74 2.43 9.06 -17.39
C ALA A 74 1.10 9.03 -18.19
N GLY A 75 1.17 9.35 -19.49
CA GLY A 75 0.01 9.32 -20.38
C GLY A 75 -1.01 10.43 -20.19
N ASN A 76 -0.74 11.42 -19.32
CA ASN A 76 -1.62 12.55 -19.05
C ASN A 76 -3.10 12.13 -18.82
N PRO A 77 -3.39 11.35 -17.78
CA PRO A 77 -4.74 10.87 -17.52
C PRO A 77 -5.69 12.04 -17.26
N PRO A 78 -7.00 11.89 -17.56
CA PRO A 78 -7.98 12.95 -17.36
C PRO A 78 -8.02 13.43 -15.91
N SER A 79 -8.19 14.74 -15.71
CA SER A 79 -8.43 15.35 -14.40
C SER A 79 -9.79 14.90 -13.85
N LEU A 80 -9.90 14.81 -12.54
CA LEU A 80 -11.13 14.39 -11.85
C LEU A 80 -11.99 15.60 -11.49
N ARG A 81 -12.83 16.07 -12.40
CA ARG A 81 -13.66 17.28 -12.21
C ARG A 81 -15.05 16.97 -11.66
N THR A 82 -15.56 15.80 -12.01
CA THR A 82 -16.94 15.38 -11.72
C THR A 82 -17.01 13.94 -11.22
N MET A 83 -18.15 13.54 -10.68
CA MET A 83 -18.38 12.14 -10.33
C MET A 83 -18.41 11.21 -11.56
N GLU A 84 -18.71 11.73 -12.75
CA GLU A 84 -18.60 10.95 -13.98
C GLU A 84 -17.13 10.64 -14.33
N ASP A 85 -16.18 11.52 -13.99
CA ASP A 85 -14.75 11.22 -14.15
C ASP A 85 -14.30 10.10 -13.20
N ILE A 86 -14.86 10.04 -11.97
CA ILE A 86 -14.67 8.91 -11.05
C ILE A 86 -15.26 7.62 -11.64
N ALA A 87 -16.44 7.68 -12.23
CA ALA A 87 -17.04 6.53 -12.90
C ALA A 87 -16.20 6.05 -14.09
N ASN A 88 -15.67 6.99 -14.88
CA ASN A 88 -14.77 6.68 -16.01
C ASN A 88 -13.47 6.01 -15.51
N LEU A 89 -12.90 6.49 -14.41
CA LEU A 89 -11.75 5.85 -13.77
C LEU A 89 -12.07 4.42 -13.31
N GLY A 90 -13.23 4.18 -12.70
CA GLY A 90 -13.69 2.83 -12.35
C GLY A 90 -13.79 1.92 -13.59
N ARG A 91 -14.34 2.41 -14.71
CA ARG A 91 -14.37 1.66 -15.99
C ARG A 91 -12.95 1.38 -16.54
N GLU A 92 -12.02 2.32 -16.36
CA GLU A 92 -10.61 2.13 -16.72
C GLU A 92 -9.96 1.00 -15.92
N VAL A 93 -10.19 0.93 -14.60
CA VAL A 93 -9.73 -0.19 -13.75
C VAL A 93 -10.13 -1.53 -14.35
N VAL A 94 -11.42 -1.69 -14.71
CA VAL A 94 -11.96 -2.90 -15.32
C VAL A 94 -11.32 -3.18 -16.68
N SER A 95 -11.22 -2.16 -17.54
CA SER A 95 -10.67 -2.30 -18.90
C SER A 95 -9.19 -2.70 -18.93
N ARG A 96 -8.44 -2.34 -17.87
CA ARG A 96 -7.04 -2.72 -17.69
C ARG A 96 -6.85 -4.06 -16.99
N GLY A 97 -7.94 -4.81 -16.78
CA GLY A 97 -7.94 -6.16 -16.22
C GLY A 97 -7.79 -6.23 -14.70
N PHE A 98 -7.78 -5.10 -13.98
CA PHE A 98 -7.75 -5.13 -12.53
C PHE A 98 -9.09 -5.58 -11.96
N THR A 99 -9.03 -6.43 -10.96
CA THR A 99 -10.20 -6.97 -10.25
C THR A 99 -10.33 -6.39 -8.83
N ALA A 100 -9.48 -5.45 -8.48
CA ALA A 100 -9.53 -4.72 -7.22
C ALA A 100 -8.91 -3.32 -7.37
N LEU A 101 -9.43 -2.35 -6.62
CA LEU A 101 -8.90 -1.00 -6.50
C LEU A 101 -8.88 -0.53 -5.04
N LYS A 102 -7.97 0.38 -4.71
CA LYS A 102 -7.96 1.14 -3.45
C LYS A 102 -7.95 2.64 -3.77
N THR A 103 -8.82 3.39 -3.14
CA THR A 103 -8.88 4.85 -3.24
C THR A 103 -8.78 5.49 -1.86
N ASN A 104 -8.28 6.72 -1.79
CA ASN A 104 -8.45 7.58 -0.63
C ASN A 104 -9.73 8.41 -0.80
N MET A 105 -10.00 9.34 0.10
CA MET A 105 -11.19 10.19 0.04
C MET A 105 -11.02 11.30 -1.02
N VAL A 106 -11.15 10.95 -2.29
CA VAL A 106 -11.06 11.87 -3.41
C VAL A 106 -12.37 12.63 -3.58
N VAL A 107 -12.29 13.95 -3.65
CA VAL A 107 -13.42 14.84 -3.96
C VAL A 107 -13.16 15.49 -5.31
N PRO A 108 -13.94 15.14 -6.35
CA PRO A 108 -13.82 15.74 -7.67
C PRO A 108 -14.09 17.24 -7.66
N GLY A 109 -13.43 17.99 -8.54
CA GLY A 109 -13.61 19.45 -8.64
C GLY A 109 -12.53 20.11 -9.49
N GLU A 110 -12.54 21.44 -9.49
CA GLU A 110 -11.51 22.28 -10.14
C GLU A 110 -10.86 23.23 -9.11
N PRO A 111 -9.75 22.83 -8.50
CA PRO A 111 -9.05 21.54 -8.60
C PRO A 111 -9.77 20.41 -7.84
N ALA A 112 -9.51 19.17 -8.25
CA ALA A 112 -9.84 18.01 -7.43
C ALA A 112 -9.02 18.01 -6.13
N ARG A 113 -9.53 17.44 -5.08
CA ARG A 113 -8.83 17.39 -3.78
C ARG A 113 -8.94 16.00 -3.15
N VAL A 114 -8.04 15.70 -2.25
CA VAL A 114 -8.10 14.53 -1.37
C VAL A 114 -8.26 15.04 0.06
N ILE A 115 -9.19 14.49 0.81
CA ILE A 115 -9.34 14.82 2.24
C ILE A 115 -8.18 14.18 2.98
N TRP A 116 -7.38 15.01 3.68
CA TRP A 116 -6.15 14.59 4.35
C TRP A 116 -6.02 15.19 5.74
N ALA A 117 -5.47 14.43 6.70
CA ALA A 117 -5.39 14.78 8.13
C ALA A 117 -4.65 16.08 8.46
N THR A 118 -3.84 16.60 7.57
CA THR A 118 -3.12 17.87 7.78
C THR A 118 -4.00 19.11 7.62
N GLU A 119 -5.26 18.94 7.26
CA GLU A 119 -6.22 20.02 7.06
C GLU A 119 -6.97 20.32 8.35
N GLY A 120 -6.41 21.15 9.22
CA GLY A 120 -7.05 21.79 10.37
C GLY A 120 -8.14 21.02 11.13
N ASN A 121 -9.31 20.88 10.55
CA ASN A 121 -10.49 20.19 11.11
C ASN A 121 -10.68 18.76 10.63
N SER A 122 -9.76 18.20 9.86
CA SER A 122 -9.92 16.88 9.23
C SER A 122 -9.96 15.69 10.21
N LEU A 123 -9.64 15.91 11.49
CA LEU A 123 -9.80 14.88 12.54
C LEU A 123 -11.26 14.67 12.97
N ASN A 124 -12.16 15.55 12.56
CA ASN A 124 -13.60 15.44 12.81
C ASN A 124 -14.31 15.03 11.53
N ILE A 125 -15.36 14.24 11.67
CA ILE A 125 -16.20 13.90 10.54
C ILE A 125 -17.46 14.74 10.54
N ASP A 126 -17.53 15.68 9.62
CA ASP A 126 -18.72 16.48 9.36
C ASP A 126 -19.65 15.79 8.36
N HIS A 127 -20.87 16.24 8.25
CA HIS A 127 -21.89 15.67 7.37
C HIS A 127 -21.43 15.66 5.89
N ASP A 128 -20.82 16.75 5.45
CA ASP A 128 -20.36 16.91 4.06
C ASP A 128 -19.24 15.92 3.69
N ILE A 129 -18.35 15.59 4.65
CA ILE A 129 -17.31 14.58 4.44
C ILE A 129 -17.94 13.20 4.31
N LEU A 130 -18.89 12.88 5.17
CA LEU A 130 -19.56 11.59 5.13
C LEU A 130 -20.30 11.39 3.81
N GLU A 131 -21.07 12.41 3.37
CA GLU A 131 -21.75 12.41 2.09
C GLU A 131 -20.78 12.28 0.89
N ALA A 132 -19.64 12.97 0.94
CA ALA A 132 -18.63 12.88 -0.11
C ALA A 132 -18.04 11.47 -0.21
N VAL A 133 -17.76 10.80 0.91
CA VAL A 133 -17.26 9.43 0.95
C VAL A 133 -18.30 8.44 0.40
N GLU A 134 -19.55 8.55 0.82
CA GLU A 134 -20.64 7.71 0.30
C GLU A 134 -20.82 7.86 -1.22
N ARG A 135 -20.80 9.10 -1.71
CA ARG A 135 -20.90 9.39 -3.15
C ARG A 135 -19.73 8.81 -3.93
N LEU A 136 -18.50 8.94 -3.42
CA LEU A 136 -17.30 8.37 -4.04
C LEU A 136 -17.42 6.87 -4.18
N ILE A 137 -17.70 6.18 -3.06
CA ILE A 137 -17.74 4.72 -3.02
C ILE A 137 -18.92 4.16 -3.82
N SER A 138 -20.11 4.77 -3.73
CA SER A 138 -21.27 4.37 -4.54
C SER A 138 -20.98 4.54 -6.04
N THR A 139 -20.29 5.61 -6.44
CA THR A 139 -19.92 5.85 -7.84
C THR A 139 -18.93 4.79 -8.35
N PHE A 140 -17.88 4.49 -7.59
CA PHE A 140 -16.98 3.38 -7.95
C PHE A 140 -17.73 2.06 -8.06
N ARG A 141 -18.56 1.70 -7.05
CA ARG A 141 -19.31 0.44 -7.05
C ARG A 141 -20.23 0.32 -8.26
N GLN A 142 -20.94 1.38 -8.62
CA GLN A 142 -21.80 1.39 -9.84
C GLN A 142 -20.95 1.23 -11.11
N ALA A 143 -19.78 1.86 -11.19
CA ALA A 143 -18.92 1.83 -12.36
C ALA A 143 -18.22 0.49 -12.57
N VAL A 144 -17.75 -0.15 -11.50
CA VAL A 144 -16.96 -1.39 -11.58
C VAL A 144 -17.80 -2.67 -11.45
N GLY A 145 -19.05 -2.55 -10.98
CA GLY A 145 -19.95 -3.69 -10.72
C GLY A 145 -19.51 -4.53 -9.52
N ASP A 146 -20.18 -5.66 -9.28
CA ASP A 146 -20.02 -6.47 -8.07
C ASP A 146 -18.79 -7.40 -8.09
N LYS A 147 -18.14 -7.56 -9.24
CA LYS A 147 -17.00 -8.48 -9.41
C LYS A 147 -15.65 -7.86 -9.11
N VAL A 148 -15.60 -6.55 -8.95
CA VAL A 148 -14.35 -5.82 -8.60
C VAL A 148 -14.39 -5.44 -7.13
N ASP A 149 -13.36 -5.81 -6.42
CA ASP A 149 -13.20 -5.46 -5.02
C ASP A 149 -12.82 -3.98 -4.87
N ILE A 150 -13.39 -3.30 -3.88
CA ILE A 150 -13.07 -1.91 -3.55
C ILE A 150 -12.50 -1.86 -2.15
N CYS A 151 -11.39 -1.15 -2.00
CA CYS A 151 -10.80 -0.78 -0.71
C CYS A 151 -10.85 0.74 -0.56
N LEU A 152 -11.16 1.21 0.65
CA LEU A 152 -11.09 2.63 0.99
C LEU A 152 -10.04 2.84 2.06
N ASP A 153 -9.08 3.72 1.76
CA ASP A 153 -8.00 4.05 2.66
C ASP A 153 -8.26 5.41 3.31
N LEU A 154 -8.39 5.41 4.62
CA LEU A 154 -8.66 6.57 5.45
C LEU A 154 -7.41 7.11 6.16
N ASN A 155 -6.29 6.41 6.09
CA ASN A 155 -5.03 6.76 6.77
C ASN A 155 -5.25 7.12 8.25
N PHE A 156 -4.58 8.14 8.77
CA PHE A 156 -4.76 8.72 10.13
C PHE A 156 -5.78 9.86 10.19
N ASN A 157 -6.70 9.96 9.23
CA ASN A 157 -7.50 11.18 9.04
C ASN A 157 -8.48 11.49 10.17
N PHE A 158 -8.96 10.50 10.91
CA PHE A 158 -10.00 10.68 11.91
C PHE A 158 -9.63 10.11 13.28
N LYS A 159 -10.52 10.30 14.24
CA LYS A 159 -10.54 9.60 15.51
C LYS A 159 -11.52 8.44 15.46
N THR A 160 -11.53 7.60 16.47
CA THR A 160 -12.35 6.37 16.56
C THR A 160 -13.80 6.59 16.14
N GLU A 161 -14.44 7.67 16.64
CA GLU A 161 -15.83 7.98 16.30
C GLU A 161 -16.03 8.25 14.81
N GLY A 162 -15.13 9.05 14.21
CA GLY A 162 -15.20 9.35 12.77
C GLY A 162 -15.02 8.12 11.90
N PHE A 163 -14.06 7.26 12.22
CA PHE A 163 -13.86 5.98 11.53
C PHE A 163 -15.08 5.08 11.63
N ILE A 164 -15.73 5.00 12.81
CA ILE A 164 -16.97 4.22 13.00
C ILE A 164 -18.11 4.75 12.12
N ARG A 165 -18.27 6.07 12.03
CA ARG A 165 -19.32 6.68 11.18
C ARG A 165 -19.10 6.35 9.71
N ILE A 166 -17.87 6.50 9.22
CA ILE A 166 -17.55 6.15 7.83
C ILE A 166 -17.76 4.65 7.60
N ALA A 167 -17.27 3.80 8.50
CA ALA A 167 -17.41 2.35 8.37
C ALA A 167 -18.88 1.94 8.18
N LYS A 168 -19.78 2.52 8.97
CA LYS A 168 -21.23 2.29 8.84
C LYS A 168 -21.82 2.82 7.54
N ALA A 169 -21.37 3.99 7.10
CA ALA A 169 -21.86 4.61 5.87
C ALA A 169 -21.49 3.79 4.62
N VAL A 170 -20.33 3.11 4.64
CA VAL A 170 -19.87 2.34 3.49
C VAL A 170 -20.25 0.85 3.53
N GLU A 171 -20.88 0.35 4.60
CA GLU A 171 -21.36 -1.04 4.69
C GLU A 171 -22.18 -1.51 3.48
N PRO A 172 -23.13 -0.70 2.93
CA PRO A 172 -23.94 -1.13 1.80
C PRO A 172 -23.18 -1.44 0.51
N TYR A 173 -21.92 -1.00 0.42
CA TYR A 173 -21.13 -1.09 -0.82
C TYR A 173 -20.21 -2.31 -0.88
N ASN A 174 -20.23 -3.20 0.11
CA ASN A 174 -19.48 -4.46 0.13
C ASN A 174 -18.00 -4.27 -0.21
N LEU A 175 -17.29 -3.49 0.61
CA LEU A 175 -15.86 -3.28 0.43
C LEU A 175 -15.06 -4.53 0.80
N MET A 176 -13.91 -4.72 0.13
CA MET A 176 -12.92 -5.75 0.53
C MET A 176 -12.33 -5.42 1.89
N TRP A 177 -12.04 -4.14 2.15
CA TRP A 177 -11.69 -3.60 3.46
C TRP A 177 -11.81 -2.08 3.52
N LEU A 178 -11.89 -1.60 4.74
CA LEU A 178 -11.63 -0.23 5.13
C LEU A 178 -10.25 -0.19 5.79
N GLU A 179 -9.33 0.60 5.25
CA GLU A 179 -7.96 0.74 5.75
C GLU A 179 -7.88 1.92 6.71
N ILE A 180 -7.37 1.66 7.90
CA ILE A 180 -7.35 2.62 9.02
C ILE A 180 -6.02 2.51 9.73
N ASP A 181 -5.31 3.63 9.80
CA ASP A 181 -4.07 3.71 10.55
C ASP A 181 -4.30 4.25 11.96
N THR A 182 -3.81 3.51 12.91
CA THR A 182 -3.77 3.90 14.31
C THR A 182 -2.67 3.14 15.05
N TYR A 183 -2.09 3.77 16.05
CA TYR A 183 -1.14 3.12 16.97
C TYR A 183 -1.82 2.51 18.21
N ASP A 184 -3.16 2.61 18.30
CA ASP A 184 -3.95 2.09 19.42
C ASP A 184 -4.73 0.84 18.97
N PRO A 185 -4.29 -0.38 19.37
CA PRO A 185 -4.98 -1.60 19.01
C PRO A 185 -6.38 -1.74 19.64
N GLN A 186 -6.64 -1.08 20.77
CA GLN A 186 -7.98 -1.09 21.38
C GLN A 186 -8.96 -0.22 20.59
N ALA A 187 -8.51 0.95 20.12
CA ALA A 187 -9.31 1.81 19.25
C ALA A 187 -9.65 1.08 17.94
N LEU A 188 -8.66 0.38 17.33
CA LEU A 188 -8.89 -0.39 16.11
C LEU A 188 -9.89 -1.53 16.34
N LEU A 189 -9.77 -2.25 17.46
CA LEU A 189 -10.72 -3.30 17.84
C LEU A 189 -12.15 -2.74 18.00
N GLN A 190 -12.30 -1.58 18.64
CA GLN A 190 -13.60 -0.93 18.79
C GLN A 190 -14.22 -0.58 17.42
N ILE A 191 -13.41 -0.09 16.48
CA ILE A 191 -13.87 0.20 15.12
C ILE A 191 -14.31 -1.10 14.43
N LYS A 192 -13.46 -2.13 14.45
CA LYS A 192 -13.77 -3.44 13.85
C LYS A 192 -15.08 -4.02 14.38
N GLN A 193 -15.31 -3.94 15.69
CA GLN A 193 -16.53 -4.46 16.32
C GLN A 193 -17.80 -3.65 15.99
N SER A 194 -17.65 -2.46 15.43
CA SER A 194 -18.77 -1.56 15.12
C SER A 194 -19.33 -1.72 13.72
N THR A 195 -18.70 -2.50 12.85
CA THR A 195 -19.04 -2.64 11.43
C THR A 195 -18.89 -4.06 10.94
N SER A 196 -19.59 -4.39 9.85
CA SER A 196 -19.41 -5.63 9.08
C SER A 196 -18.32 -5.51 7.99
N VAL A 197 -17.83 -4.30 7.70
CA VAL A 197 -16.75 -4.09 6.72
C VAL A 197 -15.44 -4.63 7.30
N PRO A 198 -14.70 -5.50 6.60
CA PRO A 198 -13.40 -5.94 7.05
C PRO A 198 -12.44 -4.77 7.26
N ILE A 199 -11.61 -4.83 8.30
CA ILE A 199 -10.64 -3.78 8.65
C ILE A 199 -9.23 -4.22 8.23
N CYS A 200 -8.55 -3.36 7.48
CA CYS A 200 -7.14 -3.46 7.16
C CYS A 200 -6.36 -2.37 7.92
N SER A 201 -5.14 -2.67 8.35
CA SER A 201 -4.32 -1.69 9.12
C SER A 201 -2.86 -2.12 9.19
N ALA A 202 -2.04 -1.29 9.83
CA ALA A 202 -0.69 -1.59 10.30
C ALA A 202 0.45 -1.31 9.31
N GLU A 203 0.21 -0.58 8.21
CA GLU A 203 1.28 -0.22 7.25
C GLU A 203 2.45 0.53 7.90
N THR A 204 2.17 1.29 8.96
CA THR A 204 3.15 2.14 9.66
C THR A 204 3.85 1.44 10.82
N LEU A 205 3.54 0.17 11.09
CA LEU A 205 4.14 -0.58 12.18
C LEU A 205 5.48 -1.20 11.78
N PHE A 206 6.36 -1.31 12.76
CA PHE A 206 7.69 -1.90 12.60
C PHE A 206 7.83 -3.16 13.43
N THR A 207 8.47 -4.15 12.84
CA THR A 207 8.80 -5.45 13.43
C THR A 207 7.62 -6.26 13.95
N SER A 208 7.80 -7.54 14.08
CA SER A 208 6.79 -8.46 14.66
C SER A 208 6.34 -8.04 16.07
N LYS A 209 7.19 -7.31 16.82
CA LYS A 209 6.84 -6.78 18.14
C LYS A 209 5.79 -5.66 18.08
N GLY A 210 5.86 -4.79 17.05
CA GLY A 210 4.87 -3.72 16.86
C GLY A 210 3.50 -4.27 16.44
N TYR A 211 3.49 -5.32 15.62
CA TYR A 211 2.25 -5.97 15.16
C TYR A 211 1.59 -6.83 16.25
N LYS A 212 2.38 -7.43 17.15
CA LYS A 212 1.90 -8.40 18.14
C LYS A 212 0.67 -7.93 18.94
N PRO A 213 0.61 -6.71 19.53
CA PRO A 213 -0.55 -6.27 20.30
C PRO A 213 -1.85 -6.22 19.48
N PHE A 214 -1.74 -5.90 18.19
CA PHE A 214 -2.87 -5.86 17.27
C PHE A 214 -3.38 -7.27 16.94
N PHE A 215 -2.48 -8.22 16.74
CA PHE A 215 -2.83 -9.61 16.46
C PHE A 215 -3.43 -10.31 17.67
N GLU A 216 -2.85 -10.12 18.87
CA GLU A 216 -3.39 -10.68 20.12
C GLU A 216 -4.84 -10.26 20.40
N LEU A 217 -5.23 -9.07 19.97
CA LEU A 217 -6.60 -8.56 20.08
C LEU A 217 -7.48 -8.91 18.88
N HIS A 218 -6.94 -9.53 17.82
CA HIS A 218 -7.63 -9.65 16.53
C HIS A 218 -8.23 -8.31 16.06
N ALA A 219 -7.47 -7.22 16.22
CA ALA A 219 -7.96 -5.86 15.99
C ALA A 219 -8.15 -5.52 14.50
N MET A 220 -7.66 -6.37 13.58
CA MET A 220 -7.82 -6.21 12.13
C MET A 220 -8.16 -7.55 11.47
N ASP A 221 -8.64 -7.50 10.22
CA ASP A 221 -8.95 -8.66 9.38
C ASP A 221 -7.86 -8.92 8.34
N VAL A 222 -7.11 -7.87 7.97
CA VAL A 222 -5.96 -7.93 7.06
C VAL A 222 -4.85 -7.06 7.62
N ALA A 223 -3.63 -7.56 7.66
CA ALA A 223 -2.48 -6.78 8.10
C ALA A 223 -1.66 -6.27 6.90
N MET A 224 -1.50 -4.95 6.81
CA MET A 224 -0.56 -4.34 5.86
C MET A 224 0.87 -4.53 6.36
N VAL A 225 1.75 -5.03 5.50
CA VAL A 225 3.17 -5.23 5.81
C VAL A 225 4.02 -4.47 4.81
N ASP A 226 4.69 -3.41 5.26
CA ASP A 226 5.62 -2.67 4.42
C ASP A 226 6.97 -3.37 4.38
N VAL A 227 7.27 -4.03 3.25
CA VAL A 227 8.53 -4.78 3.07
C VAL A 227 9.75 -3.86 3.00
N PRO A 228 9.74 -2.73 2.28
CA PRO A 228 10.81 -1.73 2.34
C PRO A 228 11.13 -1.22 3.75
N TRP A 229 10.13 -1.13 4.64
CA TRP A 229 10.32 -0.61 6.00
C TRP A 229 10.75 -1.67 7.00
N ASN A 230 10.37 -2.94 6.77
CA ASN A 230 10.64 -4.05 7.69
C ASN A 230 11.79 -4.97 7.22
N GLY A 231 12.18 -4.90 5.93
CA GLY A 231 13.11 -5.86 5.32
C GLY A 231 12.50 -7.26 5.23
N PHE A 232 13.18 -8.18 4.57
CA PHE A 232 12.70 -9.55 4.45
C PHE A 232 12.72 -10.31 5.78
N THR A 233 13.72 -10.04 6.62
CA THR A 233 13.88 -10.72 7.90
C THR A 233 12.66 -10.50 8.81
N GLU A 234 12.22 -9.26 8.99
CA GLU A 234 11.03 -8.98 9.83
C GLU A 234 9.71 -9.20 9.10
N SER A 235 9.60 -8.87 7.81
CA SER A 235 8.36 -9.09 7.06
C SER A 235 7.91 -10.55 7.10
N ARG A 236 8.86 -11.49 7.00
CA ARG A 236 8.57 -12.93 7.13
C ARG A 236 8.14 -13.31 8.55
N ARG A 237 8.75 -12.71 9.57
CA ARG A 237 8.35 -12.93 10.97
C ARG A 237 6.95 -12.39 11.24
N ILE A 238 6.63 -11.21 10.69
CA ILE A 238 5.29 -10.61 10.78
C ILE A 238 4.28 -11.52 10.09
N ALA A 239 4.57 -12.00 8.88
CA ALA A 239 3.70 -12.91 8.15
C ALA A 239 3.45 -14.21 8.90
N ALA A 240 4.49 -14.83 9.45
CA ALA A 240 4.38 -16.06 10.25
C ALA A 240 3.61 -15.83 11.57
N LEU A 241 3.78 -14.68 12.20
CA LEU A 241 3.01 -14.32 13.38
C LEU A 241 1.53 -14.10 13.04
N ALA A 242 1.24 -13.37 11.94
CA ALA A 242 -0.12 -13.15 11.46
C ALA A 242 -0.84 -14.47 11.16
N ASP A 243 -0.14 -15.43 10.53
CA ASP A 243 -0.66 -16.75 10.21
C ASP A 243 -1.10 -17.54 11.46
N ILE A 244 -0.34 -17.45 12.56
CA ILE A 244 -0.72 -18.06 13.86
C ILE A 244 -2.05 -17.49 14.38
N TYR A 245 -2.35 -16.22 14.08
CA TYR A 245 -3.59 -15.56 14.48
C TYR A 245 -4.67 -15.60 13.40
N GLU A 246 -4.50 -16.43 12.37
CA GLU A 246 -5.44 -16.56 11.24
C GLU A 246 -5.70 -15.23 10.50
N ILE A 247 -4.70 -14.33 10.47
CA ILE A 247 -4.78 -13.02 9.82
C ILE A 247 -3.98 -13.07 8.51
N PRO A 248 -4.62 -12.87 7.34
CA PRO A 248 -3.91 -12.70 6.08
C PRO A 248 -3.17 -11.37 6.05
N ILE A 249 -2.07 -11.34 5.27
CA ILE A 249 -1.32 -10.10 5.03
C ILE A 249 -1.54 -9.59 3.62
N SER A 250 -1.36 -8.27 3.44
CA SER A 250 -1.28 -7.58 2.17
C SER A 250 -0.07 -6.65 2.21
N PRO A 251 0.91 -6.78 1.30
CA PRO A 251 2.05 -5.86 1.30
C PRO A 251 1.65 -4.44 0.94
N HIS A 252 2.01 -3.48 1.80
CA HIS A 252 1.98 -2.05 1.50
C HIS A 252 3.09 -1.70 0.49
N ASN A 253 2.73 -1.15 -0.67
CA ASN A 253 3.65 -0.99 -1.78
C ASN A 253 3.27 0.14 -2.75
N TYR A 254 3.43 1.40 -2.35
CA TYR A 254 3.19 2.58 -3.18
C TYR A 254 4.47 3.22 -3.76
N TYR A 255 5.58 2.50 -3.72
CA TYR A 255 6.91 2.99 -4.11
C TYR A 255 7.27 2.66 -5.57
N SER A 256 8.57 2.49 -5.80
CA SER A 256 9.14 2.09 -7.08
C SER A 256 8.94 0.59 -7.37
N HIS A 257 9.25 0.18 -8.60
CA HIS A 257 9.20 -1.23 -8.99
C HIS A 257 10.17 -2.13 -8.22
N LEU A 258 11.25 -1.59 -7.64
CA LEU A 258 12.13 -2.37 -6.78
C LEU A 258 11.37 -2.85 -5.53
N SER A 259 10.57 -1.99 -4.90
CA SER A 259 9.73 -2.38 -3.76
C SER A 259 8.62 -3.36 -4.17
N THR A 260 8.11 -3.22 -5.41
CA THR A 260 7.16 -4.19 -5.97
C THR A 260 7.78 -5.58 -6.08
N LEU A 261 9.03 -5.68 -6.52
CA LEU A 261 9.77 -6.96 -6.55
C LEU A 261 9.99 -7.51 -5.14
N MET A 262 10.36 -6.66 -4.17
CA MET A 262 10.49 -7.07 -2.76
C MET A 262 9.17 -7.66 -2.24
N SER A 263 8.06 -6.97 -2.45
CA SER A 263 6.73 -7.43 -2.05
C SER A 263 6.32 -8.72 -2.76
N ALA A 264 6.65 -8.87 -4.05
CA ALA A 264 6.38 -10.07 -4.83
C ALA A 264 7.11 -11.31 -4.27
N HIS A 265 8.40 -11.16 -3.89
CA HIS A 265 9.15 -12.26 -3.27
C HIS A 265 8.62 -12.65 -1.89
N LEU A 266 8.15 -11.69 -1.09
CA LEU A 266 7.43 -12.01 0.14
C LEU A 266 6.14 -12.78 -0.18
N CYS A 267 5.32 -12.28 -1.10
CA CYS A 267 4.10 -12.94 -1.52
C CYS A 267 4.33 -14.36 -2.05
N ALA A 268 5.44 -14.60 -2.74
CA ALA A 268 5.80 -15.93 -3.24
C ALA A 268 6.06 -16.93 -2.11
N SER A 269 6.59 -16.47 -0.96
CA SER A 269 7.19 -17.33 0.05
C SER A 269 6.36 -17.55 1.31
N VAL A 270 5.19 -16.87 1.46
CA VAL A 270 4.34 -17.01 2.65
C VAL A 270 2.92 -17.46 2.28
N PRO A 271 2.24 -18.27 3.13
CA PRO A 271 0.95 -18.86 2.77
C PRO A 271 -0.22 -17.88 2.81
N ASN A 272 -0.21 -16.95 3.74
CA ASN A 272 -1.34 -16.11 4.15
C ASN A 272 -1.44 -14.77 3.41
N ILE A 273 -1.22 -14.77 2.09
CA ILE A 273 -1.38 -13.55 1.24
C ILE A 273 -2.84 -13.35 0.85
N ARG A 274 -3.36 -12.13 1.07
CA ARG A 274 -4.68 -11.71 0.59
C ARG A 274 -4.62 -11.20 -0.85
N ILE A 275 -3.81 -10.16 -1.09
CA ILE A 275 -3.62 -9.45 -2.37
C ILE A 275 -2.40 -8.54 -2.23
N MET A 276 -1.85 -7.99 -3.31
CA MET A 276 -0.69 -7.10 -3.27
C MET A 276 -1.02 -5.73 -3.89
N GLU A 277 -0.50 -4.67 -3.27
CA GLU A 277 -0.62 -3.30 -3.73
C GLU A 277 0.26 -2.98 -4.93
N ILE A 278 -0.25 -2.13 -5.84
CA ILE A 278 0.55 -1.49 -6.88
C ILE A 278 -0.03 -0.13 -7.27
N ASP A 279 0.84 0.88 -7.39
CA ASP A 279 0.49 2.14 -8.05
C ASP A 279 0.54 2.00 -9.56
N VAL A 280 -0.59 2.29 -10.20
CA VAL A 280 -0.72 2.28 -11.66
C VAL A 280 -0.51 3.67 -12.25
N ASP A 281 -1.13 4.69 -11.65
CA ASP A 281 -0.82 6.09 -11.96
C ASP A 281 0.55 6.44 -11.36
N SER A 282 1.49 6.92 -12.17
CA SER A 282 2.86 7.21 -11.72
C SER A 282 3.58 8.14 -12.68
N VAL A 283 4.81 8.51 -12.34
CA VAL A 283 5.70 9.29 -13.19
C VAL A 283 6.08 8.52 -14.46
N PRO A 284 6.34 9.21 -15.60
CA PRO A 284 6.60 8.55 -16.89
C PRO A 284 7.82 7.62 -16.92
N TRP A 285 8.77 7.81 -16.03
CA TRP A 285 10.04 7.07 -15.96
C TRP A 285 10.05 5.95 -14.91
N LYS A 286 8.90 5.64 -14.27
CA LYS A 286 8.84 4.61 -13.21
C LYS A 286 9.31 3.24 -13.69
N ASP A 287 8.97 2.86 -14.92
CA ASP A 287 9.32 1.56 -15.50
C ASP A 287 10.82 1.48 -15.84
N ASP A 288 11.46 2.61 -16.13
CA ASP A 288 12.83 2.69 -16.61
C ASP A 288 13.89 2.61 -15.50
N ILE A 289 13.49 2.71 -14.22
CA ILE A 289 14.43 2.70 -13.08
C ILE A 289 14.94 1.31 -12.69
N ILE A 290 14.38 0.26 -13.26
CA ILE A 290 14.85 -1.12 -13.10
C ILE A 290 15.26 -1.70 -14.46
N THR A 291 16.15 -2.68 -14.45
CA THR A 291 16.72 -3.27 -15.68
C THR A 291 15.76 -4.21 -16.41
N GLU A 292 14.81 -4.76 -15.69
CA GLU A 292 13.87 -5.77 -16.19
C GLU A 292 12.43 -5.34 -15.87
N PRO A 293 11.56 -5.21 -16.85
CA PRO A 293 10.19 -4.77 -16.64
C PRO A 293 9.39 -5.76 -15.78
N LEU A 294 8.39 -5.26 -15.07
CA LEU A 294 7.41 -6.09 -14.39
C LEU A 294 6.48 -6.77 -15.40
N ASP A 295 6.25 -8.07 -15.22
CA ASP A 295 5.29 -8.82 -16.04
C ASP A 295 3.90 -8.82 -15.39
N ILE A 296 3.15 -7.75 -15.67
CA ILE A 296 1.78 -7.56 -15.15
C ILE A 296 0.78 -7.84 -16.26
N LYS A 297 -0.13 -8.79 -16.02
CA LYS A 297 -1.16 -9.17 -16.96
C LYS A 297 -2.48 -9.46 -16.23
N ASP A 298 -3.57 -8.90 -16.73
CA ASP A 298 -4.94 -9.12 -16.23
C ASP A 298 -5.05 -8.91 -14.70
N GLY A 299 -4.40 -7.86 -14.17
CA GLY A 299 -4.37 -7.55 -12.74
C GLY A 299 -3.53 -8.50 -11.87
N TYR A 300 -2.65 -9.29 -12.49
CA TYR A 300 -1.70 -10.16 -11.77
C TYR A 300 -0.26 -9.82 -12.15
N LEU A 301 0.63 -9.87 -11.17
CA LEU A 301 2.08 -9.84 -11.38
C LEU A 301 2.61 -11.28 -11.42
N ASN A 302 3.26 -11.68 -12.52
CA ASN A 302 4.04 -12.89 -12.58
C ASN A 302 5.32 -12.71 -11.77
N ILE A 303 5.57 -13.60 -10.81
CA ILE A 303 6.72 -13.48 -9.91
C ILE A 303 8.00 -13.83 -10.68
N PRO A 304 9.03 -12.97 -10.67
CA PRO A 304 10.23 -13.19 -11.48
C PRO A 304 11.00 -14.42 -11.02
N ASN A 305 11.38 -15.25 -11.98
CA ASN A 305 12.20 -16.46 -11.78
C ASN A 305 13.67 -16.19 -12.21
N ARG A 306 14.22 -15.06 -11.80
CA ARG A 306 15.61 -14.66 -12.04
C ARG A 306 16.34 -14.52 -10.69
N PRO A 307 17.70 -14.64 -10.67
CA PRO A 307 18.47 -14.53 -9.43
C PRO A 307 18.24 -13.22 -8.68
N GLY A 308 18.25 -13.29 -7.36
CA GLY A 308 18.02 -12.15 -6.49
C GLY A 308 16.56 -11.68 -6.54
N LEU A 309 16.36 -10.37 -6.56
CA LEU A 309 15.06 -9.72 -6.76
C LEU A 309 14.52 -9.86 -8.20
N GLY A 310 15.36 -10.35 -9.13
CA GLY A 310 14.97 -10.54 -10.52
C GLY A 310 15.18 -9.32 -11.42
N ALA A 311 15.63 -8.20 -10.89
CA ALA A 311 16.07 -7.01 -11.62
C ALA A 311 17.10 -6.23 -10.80
N ASP A 312 17.88 -5.39 -11.48
CA ASP A 312 18.80 -4.42 -10.88
C ASP A 312 18.29 -3.00 -11.06
N LEU A 313 18.89 -2.05 -10.35
CA LEU A 313 18.63 -0.63 -10.55
C LEU A 313 19.28 -0.14 -11.85
N ASN A 314 18.54 0.63 -12.63
CA ASN A 314 19.07 1.36 -13.78
C ASN A 314 19.66 2.70 -13.31
N GLU A 315 20.90 2.66 -12.83
CA GLU A 315 21.59 3.84 -12.27
C GLU A 315 21.66 5.02 -13.26
N LYS A 316 21.75 4.73 -14.57
CA LYS A 316 21.78 5.76 -15.62
C LYS A 316 20.45 6.51 -15.69
N GLU A 317 19.33 5.83 -15.54
CA GLU A 317 18.03 6.45 -15.54
C GLU A 317 17.81 7.22 -14.24
N ILE A 318 18.11 6.61 -13.10
CA ILE A 318 18.00 7.26 -11.79
C ILE A 318 18.79 8.58 -11.74
N ALA A 319 19.99 8.61 -12.33
CA ALA A 319 20.82 9.82 -12.38
C ALA A 319 20.19 10.99 -13.16
N LYS A 320 19.22 10.72 -14.05
CA LYS A 320 18.48 11.78 -14.78
C LYS A 320 17.40 12.44 -13.91
N HIS A 321 17.03 11.80 -12.80
CA HIS A 321 15.98 12.25 -11.89
C HIS A 321 16.53 12.52 -10.48
N PRO A 322 17.54 13.41 -10.33
CA PRO A 322 18.15 13.67 -9.05
C PRO A 322 17.14 14.31 -8.09
N TRP A 323 17.19 13.89 -6.83
CA TRP A 323 16.44 14.58 -5.78
C TRP A 323 17.02 15.99 -5.56
N HIS A 324 16.18 17.00 -5.57
CA HIS A 324 16.57 18.39 -5.33
C HIS A 324 16.06 18.85 -3.96
N MET A 325 17.01 19.12 -3.03
CA MET A 325 16.67 19.88 -1.82
C MET A 325 16.20 21.27 -2.22
N GLY A 326 14.98 21.64 -1.85
CA GLY A 326 14.45 22.99 -2.07
C GLY A 326 13.50 23.17 -3.24
N ARG A 327 13.23 22.19 -4.11
CA ARG A 327 11.88 22.13 -4.65
C ARG A 327 10.99 21.79 -3.46
N LYS A 328 10.26 22.81 -2.95
CA LYS A 328 8.98 22.50 -2.34
C LYS A 328 8.33 21.58 -3.35
N ILE A 329 8.16 20.29 -3.04
CA ILE A 329 7.02 19.59 -3.55
C ILE A 329 5.92 20.57 -3.16
N GLU A 330 5.30 21.23 -4.12
CA GLU A 330 4.06 21.94 -3.85
C GLU A 330 3.12 20.84 -3.44
N THR A 331 3.22 20.52 -2.17
CA THR A 331 2.32 19.58 -1.50
C THR A 331 0.98 20.21 -1.66
N ALA A 332 0.16 19.61 -2.50
CA ALA A 332 -1.20 19.99 -2.85
C ALA A 332 -1.45 21.52 -2.99
N PRO A 333 -2.14 22.01 -4.01
CA PRO A 333 -2.33 23.42 -4.21
C PRO A 333 -2.70 24.08 -2.89
N GLN A 334 -1.98 25.15 -2.53
CA GLN A 334 -2.26 25.94 -1.31
C GLN A 334 -3.74 26.26 -1.37
N ARG A 335 -4.46 25.73 -0.39
CA ARG A 335 -5.89 25.87 -0.25
C ARG A 335 -6.27 27.32 -0.26
N ALA A 336 -7.16 27.71 -1.17
CA ALA A 336 -7.95 28.90 -1.00
C ALA A 336 -8.69 28.75 0.36
N ARG A 337 -8.40 29.71 1.24
CA ARG A 337 -9.08 29.84 2.54
C ARG A 337 -10.57 30.10 2.33
#